data_efcaa2fe32346e961067eea63a71effd
#
_entry.id   efcaa2fe32346e961067eea63a71effd
#
_cell.length_a   1.000
_cell.length_b   1.000
_cell.length_c   1.000
_cell.angle_alpha   90.00
_cell.angle_beta   90.00
_cell.angle_gamma   90.00
#
_symmetry.space_group_name_H-M   'P 1'
#
loop_
_entity.id
_entity.type
_entity.pdbx_description
1 polymer ?
#
loop_
_entity_poly.entity_id
_entity_poly.type
_entity_poly.pdbx_seq_one_letter_code
_entity_poly.pdbx_strand_id
1 'polypeptide(L)'
;ISGSSVTYAGGGGGGAGYAATSATGGAAGTGGGGAGSGTGNGSDGSANLGGGGGGGRGNYAGGAGGKGVVILQMPTANYSSTTSGTPTVTTSGANTILTYTGSGSYTT
;
A
#
# COMPACT_ATOMS: atom_id res chain seq x y z
N ILE A 1 1.13 -15.60 0.61
CA ILE A 1 -0.33 -15.65 0.55
C ILE A 1 -0.87 -15.11 -0.78
N SER A 2 -0.22 -14.13 -1.39
CA SER A 2 -0.59 -13.56 -2.70
C SER A 2 -0.13 -14.38 -3.92
N GLY A 3 0.51 -15.52 -3.73
CA GLY A 3 1.08 -16.35 -4.78
C GLY A 3 2.46 -15.92 -5.25
N SER A 4 2.93 -14.73 -4.86
CA SER A 4 4.26 -14.19 -5.12
C SER A 4 4.76 -13.37 -3.93
N SER A 5 6.07 -13.11 -3.85
CA SER A 5 6.63 -12.27 -2.79
C SER A 5 6.31 -10.81 -3.06
N VAL A 6 5.50 -10.19 -2.19
CA VAL A 6 5.17 -8.76 -2.23
C VAL A 6 5.41 -8.15 -0.86
N THR A 7 6.08 -7.00 -0.80
CA THR A 7 6.29 -6.23 0.44
C THR A 7 5.17 -5.21 0.60
N TYR A 8 4.59 -5.14 1.79
CA TYR A 8 3.49 -4.25 2.16
C TYR A 8 3.86 -3.33 3.32
N ALA A 9 3.06 -2.28 3.52
CA ALA A 9 3.11 -1.39 4.69
C ALA A 9 4.46 -0.69 4.89
N GLY A 10 5.07 -0.20 3.80
CA GLY A 10 6.29 0.62 3.87
C GLY A 10 6.06 1.93 4.61
N GLY A 11 7.00 2.34 5.46
CA GLY A 11 6.96 3.64 6.12
C GLY A 11 7.17 4.79 5.16
N GLY A 12 6.61 5.96 5.45
CA GLY A 12 6.90 7.20 4.72
C GLY A 12 8.26 7.79 5.11
N GLY A 13 8.92 8.44 4.16
CA GLY A 13 10.14 9.20 4.40
C GLY A 13 9.89 10.54 5.11
N GLY A 14 10.80 10.98 5.95
CA GLY A 14 10.72 12.29 6.63
C GLY A 14 10.92 13.46 5.66
N GLY A 15 10.20 14.55 5.85
CA GLY A 15 10.44 15.82 5.14
C GLY A 15 11.63 16.59 5.71
N ALA A 16 12.20 17.50 4.91
CA ALA A 16 13.26 18.39 5.37
C ALA A 16 12.72 19.55 6.23
N GLY A 17 13.54 20.03 7.17
CA GLY A 17 13.22 21.22 7.98
C GLY A 17 13.13 22.50 7.15
N TYR A 18 12.38 23.49 7.67
CA TYR A 18 12.16 24.77 7.00
C TYR A 18 13.46 25.53 6.65
N ALA A 19 14.41 25.54 7.57
CA ALA A 19 15.67 26.28 7.41
C ALA A 19 16.72 25.58 6.53
N ALA A 20 16.46 24.35 6.08
CA ALA A 20 17.41 23.60 5.29
C ALA A 20 17.34 24.00 3.82
N THR A 21 18.35 24.72 3.32
CA THR A 21 18.38 25.23 1.94
C THR A 21 18.74 24.17 0.88
N SER A 22 19.31 23.05 1.30
CA SER A 22 19.79 21.98 0.42
C SER A 22 19.53 20.58 0.94
N ALA A 23 18.51 20.40 1.83
CA ALA A 23 18.19 19.11 2.40
C ALA A 23 17.37 18.26 1.44
N THR A 24 17.70 17.00 1.36
CA THR A 24 16.90 15.95 0.70
C THR A 24 15.89 15.41 1.71
N GLY A 25 14.70 15.10 1.24
CA GLY A 25 13.73 14.34 2.05
C GLY A 25 14.23 12.91 2.26
N GLY A 26 13.71 12.24 3.27
CA GLY A 26 13.95 10.84 3.56
C GLY A 26 13.40 9.93 2.46
N ALA A 27 14.08 8.83 2.19
CA ALA A 27 13.62 7.82 1.24
C ALA A 27 12.33 7.14 1.72
N ALA A 28 11.53 6.68 0.77
CA ALA A 28 10.39 5.83 1.03
C ALA A 28 10.83 4.45 1.54
N GLY A 29 10.08 3.90 2.50
CA GLY A 29 10.23 2.50 2.89
C GLY A 29 9.74 1.54 1.81
N THR A 30 10.39 0.38 1.70
CA THR A 30 9.91 -0.70 0.81
C THR A 30 8.52 -1.16 1.25
N GLY A 31 7.67 -1.51 0.30
CA GLY A 31 6.26 -1.85 0.59
C GLY A 31 5.31 -0.68 0.40
N GLY A 32 5.66 0.27 -0.46
CA GLY A 32 4.77 1.31 -0.94
C GLY A 32 4.75 2.60 -0.10
N GLY A 33 5.80 2.87 0.67
CA GLY A 33 5.95 4.17 1.34
C GLY A 33 6.09 5.33 0.34
N GLY A 34 5.63 6.50 0.71
CA GLY A 34 5.85 7.76 0.01
C GLY A 34 7.19 8.41 0.43
N ALA A 35 7.94 8.96 -0.51
CA ALA A 35 9.18 9.67 -0.20
C ALA A 35 8.90 11.02 0.48
N GLY A 36 9.74 11.40 1.43
CA GLY A 36 9.77 12.76 1.95
C GLY A 36 10.33 13.73 0.93
N SER A 37 10.02 15.00 1.10
CA SER A 37 10.47 16.07 0.21
C SER A 37 11.46 16.99 0.87
N GLY A 38 12.48 17.39 0.10
CA GLY A 38 13.44 18.44 0.46
C GLY A 38 13.03 19.84 -0.01
N THR A 39 12.01 19.97 -0.85
CA THR A 39 11.69 21.22 -1.56
C THR A 39 10.20 21.55 -1.61
N GLY A 40 9.30 20.61 -1.36
CA GLY A 40 7.86 20.78 -1.52
C GLY A 40 7.06 19.77 -0.71
N ASN A 41 5.92 19.34 -1.25
CA ASN A 41 5.05 18.34 -0.62
C ASN A 41 5.72 16.96 -0.59
N GLY A 42 5.41 16.17 0.43
CA GLY A 42 5.75 14.76 0.46
C GLY A 42 4.97 13.96 -0.61
N SER A 43 5.50 12.82 -0.99
CA SER A 43 4.84 11.90 -1.91
C SER A 43 3.81 11.03 -1.20
N ASP A 44 2.71 10.68 -1.91
CA ASP A 44 1.74 9.73 -1.41
C ASP A 44 2.32 8.31 -1.34
N GLY A 45 1.81 7.52 -0.43
CA GLY A 45 2.03 6.09 -0.41
C GLY A 45 1.39 5.40 -1.60
N SER A 46 2.01 4.32 -2.08
CA SER A 46 1.52 3.53 -3.22
C SER A 46 0.18 2.88 -2.91
N ALA A 47 -0.74 2.93 -3.87
CA ALA A 47 -2.05 2.30 -3.74
C ALA A 47 -1.92 0.77 -3.57
N ASN A 48 -2.84 0.20 -2.79
CA ASN A 48 -2.98 -1.24 -2.55
C ASN A 48 -1.77 -1.92 -1.86
N LEU A 49 -0.89 -1.14 -1.25
CA LEU A 49 0.22 -1.64 -0.45
C LEU A 49 0.14 -1.20 1.02
N GLY A 50 -0.74 -0.26 1.37
CA GLY A 50 -0.91 0.22 2.75
C GLY A 50 0.30 0.98 3.29
N GLY A 51 1.10 1.58 2.42
CA GLY A 51 2.27 2.37 2.81
C GLY A 51 1.91 3.74 3.37
N GLY A 52 2.75 4.29 4.25
CA GLY A 52 2.61 5.65 4.76
C GLY A 52 2.96 6.71 3.71
N GLY A 53 2.38 7.90 3.80
CA GLY A 53 2.79 9.07 3.01
C GLY A 53 4.08 9.68 3.52
N GLY A 54 4.83 10.35 2.65
CA GLY A 54 6.07 11.06 2.98
C GLY A 54 5.81 12.43 3.61
N GLY A 55 6.76 12.93 4.40
CA GLY A 55 6.72 14.27 4.98
C GLY A 55 7.01 15.37 3.95
N GLY A 56 6.30 16.49 4.03
CA GLY A 56 6.62 17.70 3.28
C GLY A 56 7.77 18.49 3.90
N ARG A 57 8.38 19.39 3.13
CA ARG A 57 9.38 20.32 3.67
C ARG A 57 8.72 21.46 4.42
N GLY A 58 9.14 21.74 5.62
CA GLY A 58 8.69 22.93 6.37
C GLY A 58 7.17 23.06 6.41
N ASN A 59 6.62 24.06 5.71
CA ASN A 59 5.17 24.33 5.65
C ASN A 59 4.43 23.59 4.52
N TYR A 60 5.11 22.75 3.75
CA TYR A 60 4.47 21.94 2.71
C TYR A 60 3.76 20.74 3.31
N ALA A 61 2.72 20.28 2.63
CA ALA A 61 1.91 19.15 3.08
C ALA A 61 2.67 17.82 3.02
N GLY A 62 2.39 16.95 3.95
CA GLY A 62 2.75 15.55 3.82
C GLY A 62 1.90 14.84 2.75
N GLY A 63 2.40 13.76 2.18
CA GLY A 63 1.65 12.88 1.30
C GLY A 63 0.58 12.07 2.05
N ALA A 64 -0.44 11.64 1.35
CA ALA A 64 -1.45 10.73 1.88
C ALA A 64 -0.90 9.30 2.02
N GLY A 65 -1.45 8.53 2.97
CA GLY A 65 -1.19 7.09 3.02
C GLY A 65 -1.79 6.35 1.83
N GLY A 66 -1.11 5.31 1.35
CA GLY A 66 -1.61 4.42 0.31
C GLY A 66 -2.76 3.56 0.81
N LYS A 67 -3.76 3.30 -0.04
CA LYS A 67 -4.83 2.35 0.29
C LYS A 67 -4.24 0.98 0.63
N GLY A 68 -4.87 0.28 1.56
CA GLY A 68 -4.56 -1.10 1.87
C GLY A 68 -5.14 -2.09 0.86
N VAL A 69 -4.89 -3.36 1.12
CA VAL A 69 -5.42 -4.50 0.37
C VAL A 69 -5.86 -5.59 1.35
N VAL A 70 -6.91 -6.32 1.03
CA VAL A 70 -7.31 -7.53 1.76
C VAL A 70 -7.08 -8.72 0.85
N ILE A 71 -6.31 -9.70 1.34
CA ILE A 71 -6.01 -10.92 0.61
C ILE A 71 -6.52 -12.10 1.41
N LEU A 72 -7.42 -12.87 0.81
CA LEU A 72 -7.94 -14.12 1.38
C LEU A 72 -7.37 -15.29 0.57
N GLN A 73 -6.86 -16.29 1.26
CA GLN A 73 -6.42 -17.55 0.64
C GLN A 73 -7.15 -18.71 1.30
N MET A 74 -7.65 -19.61 0.49
CA MET A 74 -8.35 -20.80 0.95
C MET A 74 -8.11 -21.98 0.01
N PRO A 75 -8.26 -23.24 0.46
CA PRO A 75 -8.30 -24.37 -0.45
C PRO A 75 -9.38 -24.17 -1.52
N THR A 76 -9.06 -24.43 -2.79
CA THR A 76 -10.00 -24.22 -3.91
C THR A 76 -11.29 -25.02 -3.72
N ALA A 77 -11.22 -26.19 -3.08
CA ALA A 77 -12.41 -27.00 -2.77
C ALA A 77 -13.40 -26.30 -1.80
N ASN A 78 -12.93 -25.30 -1.03
CA ASN A 78 -13.75 -24.55 -0.08
C ASN A 78 -14.18 -23.17 -0.62
N TYR A 79 -13.84 -22.87 -1.88
CA TYR A 79 -14.21 -21.59 -2.48
C TYR A 79 -15.64 -21.62 -2.99
N SER A 80 -16.55 -20.88 -2.35
CA SER A 80 -17.98 -20.82 -2.68
C SER A 80 -18.32 -20.07 -3.98
N SER A 81 -17.37 -19.32 -4.54
CA SER A 81 -17.58 -18.39 -5.67
C SER A 81 -18.51 -17.21 -5.36
N THR A 82 -18.99 -17.05 -4.11
CA THR A 82 -19.92 -15.99 -3.72
C THR A 82 -19.15 -14.78 -3.21
N THR A 83 -18.95 -13.80 -4.08
CA THR A 83 -18.20 -12.56 -3.79
C THR A 83 -18.99 -11.32 -4.18
N SER A 84 -18.70 -10.18 -3.53
CA SER A 84 -19.09 -8.85 -3.99
C SER A 84 -17.87 -7.92 -4.03
N GLY A 85 -17.97 -6.74 -4.66
CA GLY A 85 -16.88 -5.76 -4.72
C GLY A 85 -15.77 -6.12 -5.70
N THR A 86 -16.02 -6.98 -6.66
CA THR A 86 -15.12 -7.34 -7.77
C THR A 86 -13.67 -7.65 -7.36
N PRO A 87 -13.43 -8.62 -6.46
CA PRO A 87 -12.06 -9.02 -6.15
C PRO A 87 -11.37 -9.62 -7.37
N THR A 88 -10.04 -9.48 -7.44
CA THR A 88 -9.26 -10.29 -8.35
C THR A 88 -9.16 -11.70 -7.79
N VAL A 89 -9.60 -12.70 -8.55
CA VAL A 89 -9.56 -14.12 -8.17
C VAL A 89 -8.45 -14.81 -8.95
N THR A 90 -7.51 -15.43 -8.24
CA THR A 90 -6.39 -16.18 -8.83
C THR A 90 -6.23 -17.53 -8.13
N THR A 91 -5.46 -18.43 -8.72
CA THR A 91 -5.13 -19.72 -8.10
C THR A 91 -3.62 -19.87 -7.94
N SER A 92 -3.20 -20.53 -6.87
CA SER A 92 -1.81 -20.89 -6.61
C SER A 92 -1.77 -22.28 -6.01
N GLY A 93 -1.29 -23.24 -6.79
CA GLY A 93 -1.39 -24.67 -6.42
C GLY A 93 -2.85 -25.09 -6.22
N ALA A 94 -3.14 -25.68 -5.06
CA ALA A 94 -4.49 -26.13 -4.69
C ALA A 94 -5.32 -25.03 -3.98
N ASN A 95 -4.86 -23.77 -3.98
CA ASN A 95 -5.53 -22.67 -3.28
C ASN A 95 -6.10 -21.63 -4.24
N THR A 96 -7.26 -21.09 -3.87
CA THR A 96 -7.85 -19.87 -4.46
C THR A 96 -7.47 -18.67 -3.62
N ILE A 97 -7.10 -17.57 -4.29
CA ILE A 97 -6.68 -16.30 -3.67
C ILE A 97 -7.62 -15.21 -4.17
N LEU A 98 -8.25 -14.48 -3.25
CA LEU A 98 -9.05 -13.30 -3.54
C LEU A 98 -8.29 -12.07 -3.08
N THR A 99 -8.13 -11.09 -3.97
CA THR A 99 -7.47 -9.81 -3.66
C THR A 99 -8.48 -8.68 -3.80
N TYR A 100 -8.81 -8.04 -2.69
CA TYR A 100 -9.70 -6.87 -2.63
C TYR A 100 -8.89 -5.59 -2.51
N THR A 101 -9.04 -4.69 -3.48
CA THR A 101 -8.46 -3.34 -3.49
C THR A 101 -9.50 -2.25 -3.19
N GLY A 102 -10.71 -2.64 -2.88
CA GLY A 102 -11.86 -1.81 -2.49
C GLY A 102 -12.79 -2.59 -1.58
N SER A 103 -13.93 -2.02 -1.26
CA SER A 103 -14.95 -2.67 -0.42
C SER A 103 -15.53 -3.90 -1.11
N GLY A 104 -15.79 -4.94 -0.35
CA GLY A 104 -16.37 -6.17 -0.85
C GLY A 104 -16.63 -7.18 0.25
N SER A 105 -17.18 -8.33 -0.12
CA SER A 105 -17.43 -9.44 0.79
C SER A 105 -17.15 -10.78 0.12
N TYR A 106 -16.86 -11.76 0.94
CA TYR A 106 -16.83 -13.17 0.60
C TYR A 106 -17.78 -13.93 1.55
N THR A 107 -18.59 -14.79 0.99
CA THR A 107 -19.50 -15.65 1.76
C THR A 107 -19.09 -17.11 1.58
N THR A 108 -18.95 -17.83 2.69
CA THR A 108 -18.62 -19.28 2.74
C THR A 108 -19.82 -20.13 2.42
#